data_3bee3c373a066b7fec1f7e5c02234681
#
_entry.id   3bee3c373a066b7fec1f7e5c02234681
#
_cell.length_a   1.000
_cell.length_b   1.000
_cell.length_c   1.000
_cell.angle_alpha   90.00
_cell.angle_beta   90.00
_cell.angle_gamma   90.00
#
_symmetry.space_group_name_H-M   'P 1'
#
loop_
_entity.id
_entity.type
_entity.pdbx_description
1 polymer ?
#
loop_
_entity_poly.entity_id
_entity_poly.type
_entity_poly.pdbx_seq_one_letter_code
_entity_poly.pdbx_strand_id
1 'polypeptide(L)'
;MKKLVVFGFDGTLADTAPGILYCFNTTAVAMGYEPVEHSALYGVIGAPLEYGFKTLFNMSDDEIEYAVKNYSKLYSQKGKEMFTVYDGIYDALRELKKSGFKLAIATQKHRMFTTDILETYEASDVFDAVCATDVGTNLTKS
;
A
#
# COMPACT_ATOMS: atom_id res chain seq x y z
N MET A 1 19.15 16.41 -19.74
CA MET A 1 18.38 15.14 -19.79
C MET A 1 17.61 14.98 -18.49
N LYS A 2 16.30 14.81 -18.56
CA LYS A 2 15.47 14.57 -17.37
C LYS A 2 15.59 13.12 -16.95
N LYS A 3 15.89 12.90 -15.69
CA LYS A 3 15.94 11.56 -15.11
C LYS A 3 14.65 11.27 -14.37
N LEU A 4 14.22 10.01 -14.43
CA LEU A 4 13.05 9.53 -13.73
C LEU A 4 13.46 8.70 -12.52
N VAL A 5 12.89 9.02 -11.36
CA VAL A 5 13.07 8.22 -10.14
C VAL A 5 11.72 7.59 -9.81
N VAL A 6 11.71 6.28 -9.63
CA VAL A 6 10.51 5.50 -9.33
C VAL A 6 10.59 4.97 -7.90
N PHE A 7 9.55 5.23 -7.12
CA PHE A 7 9.46 4.82 -5.71
C PHE A 7 8.37 3.78 -5.54
N GLY A 8 8.60 2.81 -4.66
CA GLY A 8 7.51 2.04 -4.07
C GLY A 8 6.75 2.93 -3.10
N PHE A 9 5.59 2.48 -2.61
CA PHE A 9 4.79 3.28 -1.68
C PHE A 9 4.87 2.70 -0.26
N ASP A 10 4.28 1.53 -0.03
CA ASP A 10 4.27 0.89 1.28
C ASP A 10 5.70 0.55 1.72
N GLY A 11 6.10 1.05 2.89
CA GLY A 11 7.42 0.78 3.45
C GLY A 11 8.55 1.61 2.84
N THR A 12 8.28 2.42 1.81
CA THR A 12 9.27 3.28 1.15
C THR A 12 8.99 4.76 1.41
N LEU A 13 7.81 5.22 1.04
CA LEU A 13 7.40 6.61 1.25
C LEU A 13 6.70 6.80 2.58
N ALA A 14 5.99 5.78 3.04
CA ALA A 14 5.22 5.84 4.27
C ALA A 14 5.23 4.49 4.98
N ASP A 15 5.18 4.54 6.30
CA ASP A 15 4.92 3.34 7.11
C ASP A 15 3.42 3.12 7.16
N THR A 16 2.93 2.25 6.27
CA THR A 16 1.53 1.88 6.19
C THR A 16 1.23 0.58 6.93
N ALA A 17 2.24 -0.04 7.54
CA ALA A 17 2.12 -1.32 8.22
C ALA A 17 1.02 -1.36 9.30
N PRO A 18 0.85 -0.33 10.15
CA PRO A 18 -0.21 -0.39 11.17
C PRO A 18 -1.60 -0.57 10.57
N GLY A 19 -1.93 0.15 9.51
CA GLY A 19 -3.23 0.02 8.86
C GLY A 19 -3.40 -1.30 8.14
N ILE A 20 -2.34 -1.78 7.50
CA ILE A 20 -2.34 -3.07 6.81
C ILE A 20 -2.53 -4.20 7.82
N LEU A 21 -1.77 -4.19 8.91
CA LEU A 21 -1.89 -5.20 9.97
C LEU A 21 -3.30 -5.21 10.58
N TYR A 22 -3.82 -4.03 10.91
CA TYR A 22 -5.16 -3.88 11.46
C TYR A 22 -6.21 -4.51 10.54
N CYS A 23 -6.13 -4.22 9.25
CA CYS A 23 -7.11 -4.71 8.27
C CYS A 23 -7.00 -6.23 8.04
N PHE A 24 -5.77 -6.76 7.94
CA PHE A 24 -5.57 -8.20 7.82
C PHE A 24 -6.12 -8.94 9.05
N ASN A 25 -5.73 -8.50 10.23
CA ASN A 25 -6.14 -9.18 11.47
C ASN A 25 -7.63 -9.04 11.74
N THR A 26 -8.20 -7.85 11.58
CA THR A 26 -9.64 -7.66 11.80
C THR A 26 -10.45 -8.52 10.85
N THR A 27 -10.07 -8.58 9.59
CA THR A 27 -10.75 -9.41 8.59
C THR A 27 -10.61 -10.89 8.94
N ALA A 28 -9.40 -11.34 9.23
CA ALA A 28 -9.14 -12.76 9.50
C ALA A 28 -9.78 -13.23 10.79
N VAL A 29 -9.72 -12.44 11.86
CA VAL A 29 -10.35 -12.80 13.14
C VAL A 29 -11.86 -12.92 12.99
N ALA A 30 -12.49 -12.03 12.22
CA ALA A 30 -13.93 -12.14 11.95
C ALA A 30 -14.29 -13.41 11.18
N MET A 31 -13.33 -14.01 10.48
CA MET A 31 -13.50 -15.26 9.74
C MET A 31 -13.06 -16.50 10.53
N GLY A 32 -12.67 -16.33 11.81
CA GLY A 32 -12.29 -17.44 12.68
C GLY A 32 -10.81 -17.79 12.72
N TYR A 33 -9.95 -16.94 12.18
CA TYR A 33 -8.50 -17.16 12.17
C TYR A 33 -7.84 -16.42 13.34
N GLU A 34 -6.65 -16.88 13.72
CA GLU A 34 -5.85 -16.21 14.72
C GLU A 34 -5.12 -15.00 14.11
N PRO A 35 -4.97 -13.89 14.85
CA PRO A 35 -4.24 -12.73 14.33
C PRO A 35 -2.74 -13.04 14.21
N VAL A 36 -2.07 -12.32 13.30
CA VAL A 36 -0.63 -12.43 13.12
C VAL A 36 0.06 -11.20 13.71
N GLU A 37 1.35 -11.34 14.01
CA GLU A 37 2.17 -10.25 14.52
C GLU A 37 2.71 -9.38 13.39
N HIS A 38 3.13 -8.16 13.76
CA HIS A 38 3.68 -7.19 12.82
C HIS A 38 4.82 -7.79 11.98
N SER A 39 5.68 -8.59 12.60
CA SER A 39 6.82 -9.20 11.89
C SER A 39 6.40 -10.12 10.73
N ALA A 40 5.20 -10.68 10.78
CA ALA A 40 4.70 -11.54 9.70
C ALA A 40 4.42 -10.76 8.40
N LEU A 41 4.28 -9.45 8.48
CA LEU A 41 3.97 -8.62 7.30
C LEU A 41 5.16 -8.44 6.36
N TYR A 42 6.39 -8.67 6.81
CA TYR A 42 7.58 -8.36 6.00
C TYR A 42 7.59 -9.04 4.63
N GLY A 43 6.98 -10.21 4.54
CA GLY A 43 6.92 -10.95 3.27
C GLY A 43 5.70 -10.62 2.41
N VAL A 44 4.75 -9.83 2.91
CA VAL A 44 3.49 -9.59 2.21
C VAL A 44 3.19 -8.13 1.94
N ILE A 45 3.84 -7.18 2.61
CA ILE A 45 3.68 -5.75 2.32
C ILE A 45 4.15 -5.48 0.89
N GLY A 46 3.31 -4.81 0.12
CA GLY A 46 3.60 -4.50 -1.28
C GLY A 46 3.19 -5.59 -2.25
N ALA A 47 2.78 -6.75 -1.77
CA ALA A 47 2.25 -7.83 -2.60
C ALA A 47 0.71 -7.69 -2.73
N PRO A 48 0.09 -8.38 -3.70
CA PRO A 48 -1.37 -8.42 -3.78
C PRO A 48 -2.01 -8.98 -2.51
N LEU A 49 -3.21 -8.50 -2.20
CA LEU A 49 -3.93 -8.93 -0.98
C LEU A 49 -4.17 -10.44 -0.95
N GLU A 50 -4.46 -11.02 -2.11
CA GLU A 50 -4.69 -12.46 -2.25
C GLU A 50 -3.49 -13.25 -1.74
N TYR A 51 -2.29 -12.83 -2.12
CA TYR A 51 -1.05 -13.45 -1.67
C TYR A 51 -0.91 -13.32 -0.14
N GLY A 52 -1.26 -12.16 0.41
CA GLY A 52 -1.19 -11.91 1.84
C GLY A 52 -2.11 -12.84 2.63
N PHE A 53 -3.37 -12.94 2.25
CA PHE A 53 -4.32 -13.81 2.95
C PHE A 53 -3.94 -15.29 2.84
N LYS A 54 -3.42 -15.71 1.68
CA LYS A 54 -2.95 -17.08 1.53
C LYS A 54 -1.72 -17.36 2.38
N THR A 55 -0.74 -16.47 2.35
CA THR A 55 0.54 -16.65 3.05
C THR A 55 0.37 -16.55 4.57
N LEU A 56 -0.39 -15.58 5.05
CA LEU A 56 -0.54 -15.32 6.48
C LEU A 56 -1.51 -16.29 7.16
N PHE A 57 -2.59 -16.67 6.48
CA PHE A 57 -3.69 -17.40 7.10
C PHE A 57 -4.02 -18.71 6.40
N ASN A 58 -3.39 -19.02 5.30
CA ASN A 58 -3.64 -20.24 4.52
C ASN A 58 -5.12 -20.41 4.13
N MET A 59 -5.75 -19.30 3.73
CA MET A 59 -7.14 -19.31 3.31
C MET A 59 -7.34 -20.00 1.96
N SER A 60 -8.52 -20.59 1.75
CA SER A 60 -8.93 -21.11 0.45
C SER A 60 -9.25 -19.97 -0.51
N ASP A 61 -9.33 -20.26 -1.81
CA ASP A 61 -9.62 -19.24 -2.83
C ASP A 61 -10.97 -18.55 -2.57
N ASP A 62 -12.00 -19.29 -2.17
CA ASP A 62 -13.31 -18.72 -1.84
C ASP A 62 -13.23 -17.79 -0.63
N GLU A 63 -12.49 -18.21 0.40
CA GLU A 63 -12.27 -17.38 1.58
C GLU A 63 -11.49 -16.11 1.25
N ILE A 64 -10.49 -16.21 0.38
CA ILE A 64 -9.68 -15.08 -0.04
C ILE A 64 -10.56 -14.04 -0.76
N GLU A 65 -11.44 -14.46 -1.64
CA GLU A 65 -12.34 -13.53 -2.33
C GLU A 65 -13.17 -12.72 -1.34
N TYR A 66 -13.74 -13.39 -0.36
CA TYR A 66 -14.51 -12.75 0.71
C TYR A 66 -13.63 -11.83 1.56
N ALA A 67 -12.44 -12.31 1.93
CA ALA A 67 -11.51 -11.56 2.76
C ALA A 67 -11.03 -10.27 2.08
N VAL A 68 -10.72 -10.33 0.79
CA VAL A 68 -10.27 -9.15 0.03
C VAL A 68 -11.36 -8.09 -0.01
N LYS A 69 -12.61 -8.47 -0.20
CA LYS A 69 -13.74 -7.52 -0.18
C LYS A 69 -13.86 -6.83 1.18
N ASN A 70 -13.78 -7.60 2.26
CA ASN A 70 -13.90 -7.04 3.61
C ASN A 70 -12.70 -6.19 3.99
N TYR A 71 -11.51 -6.63 3.63
CA TYR A 71 -10.29 -5.84 3.82
C TYR A 71 -10.41 -4.48 3.12
N SER A 72 -10.79 -4.49 1.86
CA SER A 72 -10.90 -3.27 1.06
C SER A 72 -11.89 -2.28 1.65
N LYS A 73 -13.02 -2.78 2.12
CA LYS A 73 -14.02 -1.95 2.81
C LYS A 73 -13.45 -1.34 4.08
N LEU A 74 -12.80 -2.16 4.90
CA LEU A 74 -12.23 -1.72 6.17
C LEU A 74 -11.07 -0.74 5.94
N TYR A 75 -10.23 -1.02 4.97
CA TYR A 75 -9.11 -0.15 4.63
C TYR A 75 -9.59 1.22 4.17
N SER A 76 -10.63 1.27 3.35
CA SER A 76 -11.20 2.54 2.87
C SER A 76 -11.82 3.35 4.01
N GLN A 77 -12.32 2.68 5.06
CA GLN A 77 -12.97 3.34 6.19
C GLN A 77 -11.98 3.77 7.28
N LYS A 78 -10.98 2.96 7.57
CA LYS A 78 -10.05 3.18 8.68
C LYS A 78 -8.59 2.96 8.35
N GLY A 79 -8.27 1.86 7.68
CA GLY A 79 -6.88 1.44 7.51
C GLY A 79 -6.01 2.46 6.80
N LYS A 80 -6.56 3.13 5.81
CA LYS A 80 -5.82 4.12 5.02
C LYS A 80 -5.38 5.33 5.82
N GLU A 81 -5.99 5.58 6.97
CA GLU A 81 -5.63 6.69 7.86
C GLU A 81 -4.55 6.28 8.88
N MET A 82 -4.28 4.99 9.01
CA MET A 82 -3.35 4.44 10.00
C MET A 82 -1.95 4.32 9.39
N PHE A 83 -1.33 5.45 9.10
CA PHE A 83 0.00 5.46 8.50
C PHE A 83 0.81 6.66 8.97
N THR A 84 2.13 6.57 8.80
CA THR A 84 3.06 7.64 9.12
C THR A 84 4.02 7.81 7.95
N VAL A 85 4.21 9.04 7.49
CA VAL A 85 5.24 9.32 6.48
C VAL A 85 6.60 9.35 7.17
N TYR A 86 7.60 8.73 6.54
CA TYR A 86 8.95 8.74 7.11
C TYR A 86 9.51 10.16 7.15
N ASP A 87 10.26 10.46 8.20
CA ASP A 87 10.88 11.77 8.38
C ASP A 87 11.81 12.10 7.21
N GLY A 88 11.70 13.33 6.73
CA GLY A 88 12.55 13.82 5.65
C GLY A 88 12.15 13.39 4.25
N ILE A 89 11.16 12.52 4.10
CA ILE A 89 10.73 12.04 2.77
C ILE A 89 10.22 13.20 1.92
N TYR A 90 9.35 14.03 2.46
CA TYR A 90 8.75 15.13 1.71
C TYR A 90 9.83 16.11 1.21
N ASP A 91 10.75 16.46 2.08
CA ASP A 91 11.84 17.37 1.75
C ASP A 91 12.76 16.75 0.69
N ALA A 92 13.07 15.46 0.81
CA ALA A 92 13.89 14.75 -0.17
C ALA A 92 13.24 14.74 -1.55
N LEU A 93 11.92 14.49 -1.61
CA LEU A 93 11.18 14.50 -2.87
C LEU A 93 11.21 15.88 -3.53
N ARG A 94 11.03 16.94 -2.76
CA ARG A 94 11.06 18.30 -3.26
C ARG A 94 12.45 18.68 -3.77
N GLU A 95 13.50 18.23 -3.10
CA GLU A 95 14.88 18.47 -3.57
C GLU A 95 15.15 17.76 -4.90
N LEU A 96 14.66 16.55 -5.08
CA LEU A 96 14.77 15.85 -6.36
C LEU A 96 14.05 16.59 -7.47
N LYS A 97 12.85 17.10 -7.19
CA LYS A 97 12.07 17.90 -8.15
C LYS A 97 12.84 19.14 -8.57
N LYS A 98 13.41 19.87 -7.61
CA LYS A 98 14.20 21.08 -7.87
C LYS A 98 15.42 20.76 -8.72
N SER A 99 15.99 19.58 -8.58
CA SER A 99 17.15 19.15 -9.37
C SER A 99 16.79 18.66 -10.77
N GLY A 100 15.51 18.72 -11.15
CA GLY A 100 15.07 18.39 -12.50
C GLY A 100 14.63 16.95 -12.69
N PHE A 101 14.51 16.18 -11.61
CA PHE A 101 14.01 14.79 -11.69
C PHE A 101 12.50 14.76 -11.85
N LYS A 102 12.02 13.81 -12.63
CA LYS A 102 10.62 13.41 -12.62
C LYS A 102 10.45 12.30 -11.60
N LEU A 103 9.38 12.34 -10.84
CA LEU A 103 9.12 11.38 -9.77
C LEU A 103 7.86 10.57 -10.09
N ALA A 104 7.94 9.28 -9.87
CA ALA A 104 6.82 8.38 -10.10
C ALA A 104 6.68 7.38 -8.95
N ILE A 105 5.49 6.87 -8.75
CA ILE A 105 5.21 5.78 -7.82
C ILE A 105 4.84 4.55 -8.63
N ALA A 106 5.40 3.40 -8.28
CA ALA A 106 4.98 2.09 -8.78
C ALA A 106 4.64 1.21 -7.58
N THR A 107 3.38 0.79 -7.47
CA THR A 107 2.91 0.05 -6.30
C THR A 107 1.85 -0.97 -6.69
N GLN A 108 1.79 -2.08 -5.96
CA GLN A 108 0.71 -3.06 -6.05
C GLN A 108 -0.53 -2.62 -5.26
N LYS A 109 -0.42 -1.54 -4.48
CA LYS A 109 -1.55 -0.98 -3.74
C LYS A 109 -2.59 -0.45 -4.71
N HIS A 110 -3.87 -0.63 -4.37
CA HIS A 110 -4.97 -0.15 -5.20
C HIS A 110 -4.87 1.37 -5.43
N ARG A 111 -5.11 1.81 -6.66
CA ARG A 111 -4.96 3.23 -7.06
C ARG A 111 -5.76 4.16 -6.16
N MET A 112 -6.99 3.80 -5.84
CA MET A 112 -7.86 4.64 -5.01
C MET A 112 -7.23 4.92 -3.65
N PHE A 113 -6.67 3.89 -3.00
CA PHE A 113 -6.03 4.05 -1.69
C PHE A 113 -4.76 4.88 -1.78
N THR A 114 -3.95 4.64 -2.81
CA THR A 114 -2.70 5.38 -3.03
C THR A 114 -2.99 6.87 -3.25
N THR A 115 -3.96 7.18 -4.11
CA THR A 115 -4.36 8.56 -4.40
C THR A 115 -4.89 9.26 -3.17
N ASP A 116 -5.78 8.60 -2.41
CA ASP A 116 -6.34 9.16 -1.18
C ASP A 116 -5.26 9.52 -0.15
N ILE A 117 -4.28 8.64 0.02
CA ILE A 117 -3.19 8.89 0.96
C ILE A 117 -2.32 10.06 0.50
N LEU A 118 -1.99 10.12 -0.78
CA LEU A 118 -1.20 11.21 -1.34
C LEU A 118 -1.92 12.56 -1.18
N GLU A 119 -3.22 12.59 -1.41
CA GLU A 119 -4.02 13.81 -1.24
C GLU A 119 -4.06 14.24 0.22
N THR A 120 -4.22 13.29 1.14
CA THR A 120 -4.24 13.57 2.57
C THR A 120 -2.92 14.22 3.03
N TYR A 121 -1.80 13.82 2.43
CA TYR A 121 -0.49 14.36 2.75
C TYR A 121 -0.08 15.56 1.90
N GLU A 122 -0.96 16.02 1.02
CA GLU A 122 -0.67 17.13 0.10
C GLU A 122 0.58 16.85 -0.76
N ALA A 123 0.82 15.58 -1.06
CA ALA A 123 1.99 15.14 -1.83
C ALA A 123 1.65 14.75 -3.27
N SER A 124 0.39 14.83 -3.67
CA SER A 124 -0.05 14.42 -5.00
C SER A 124 0.60 15.25 -6.12
N ASP A 125 0.94 16.51 -5.85
CA ASP A 125 1.57 17.40 -6.83
C ASP A 125 3.05 17.12 -7.04
N VAL A 126 3.68 16.36 -6.16
CA VAL A 126 5.11 16.04 -6.24
C VAL A 126 5.40 14.97 -7.28
N PHE A 127 4.45 14.08 -7.53
CA PHE A 127 4.64 12.95 -8.43
C PHE A 127 4.09 13.24 -9.82
N ASP A 128 4.91 12.97 -10.83
CA ASP A 128 4.53 13.16 -12.24
C ASP A 128 3.68 11.99 -12.75
N ALA A 129 3.80 10.81 -12.13
CA ALA A 129 3.02 9.64 -12.51
C ALA A 129 2.82 8.72 -11.31
N VAL A 130 1.67 8.04 -11.28
CA VAL A 130 1.36 7.02 -10.28
C VAL A 130 0.89 5.77 -11.03
N CYS A 131 1.69 4.70 -10.94
CA CYS A 131 1.32 3.38 -11.46
C CYS A 131 0.88 2.52 -10.29
N ALA A 132 -0.40 2.26 -10.20
CA ALA A 132 -1.00 1.51 -9.11
C ALA A 132 -1.93 0.44 -9.67
N THR A 133 -2.35 -0.48 -8.80
CA THR A 133 -3.25 -1.56 -9.19
C THR A 133 -4.69 -1.05 -9.22
N ASP A 134 -5.36 -1.29 -10.34
CA ASP A 134 -6.81 -1.10 -10.45
C ASP A 134 -7.49 -2.46 -10.26
N VAL A 135 -8.80 -2.44 -9.99
CA VAL A 135 -9.56 -3.68 -9.81
C VAL A 135 -9.44 -4.53 -11.09
N GLY A 136 -8.98 -5.76 -10.93
CA GLY A 136 -8.85 -6.71 -12.03
C GLY A 136 -7.55 -6.61 -12.83
N THR A 137 -6.62 -5.73 -12.44
CA THR A 137 -5.31 -5.62 -13.10
C THR A 137 -4.20 -6.02 -12.16
N ASN A 138 -3.16 -6.63 -12.72
CA ASN A 138 -1.93 -6.95 -11.99
C ASN A 138 -0.79 -6.15 -12.59
N LEU A 139 -0.11 -5.38 -11.74
CA LEU A 139 1.08 -4.64 -12.13
C LEU A 139 2.30 -5.25 -11.47
N THR A 140 3.36 -5.44 -12.24
CA THR A 140 4.65 -5.83 -11.69
C THR A 140 5.52 -4.59 -11.53
N LYS A 141 6.21 -4.50 -10.39
CA LYS A 141 7.19 -3.43 -10.17
C LYS A 141 8.41 -3.72 -11.05
N SER A 142 8.81 -2.74 -11.76
CA SER A 142 10.00 -2.84 -12.60
C SER A 142 11.11 -1.92 -12.09
#